data_2e1cfb125b6f4a0bfd9858a4be72abd1
#
_entry.id   2e1cfb125b6f4a0bfd9858a4be72abd1
#
_cell.length_a   1.000
_cell.length_b   1.000
_cell.length_c   1.000
_cell.angle_alpha   90.00
_cell.angle_beta   90.00
_cell.angle_gamma   90.00
#
_symmetry.space_group_name_H-M   'P 1'
#
loop_
_entity.id
_entity.type
_entity.pdbx_description
1 polymer ?
#
loop_
_entity_poly.entity_id
_entity_poly.type
_entity_poly.pdbx_seq_one_letter_code
_entity_poly.pdbx_strand_id
1 'polypeptide(L)'
;MKLYHHPASTVSRPVVMFIEDNAMAVQLQVVDLFTGEHQGEAFSTINPSQLVPVLEEGDFRLTESSAILKYLADKIDSPAYPKELRQRARVNEMMDWINTQLCRDLAYGTVYVQIFPGHKRASDEAQRATVAWGQERAKRWLTVLDQQLLGSKKAYLCGDEITIADYYGASFVHLAEVIGSDLAAYPNVKNWLGRMKQRSTWDKVYAAINGFAAQLPKGTLATV
;
A
#
# COMPACT_ATOMS: atom_id res chain seq x y z
N MET A 1 15.17 12.35 -11.34
CA MET A 1 13.73 12.05 -11.11
C MET A 1 13.29 12.70 -9.81
N LYS A 2 12.00 12.99 -9.68
CA LYS A 2 11.37 13.47 -8.45
C LYS A 2 10.10 12.67 -8.17
N LEU A 3 9.86 12.31 -6.91
CA LEU A 3 8.62 11.66 -6.46
C LEU A 3 7.89 12.61 -5.51
N TYR A 4 6.71 13.06 -5.90
CA TYR A 4 5.76 13.73 -5.02
C TYR A 4 5.04 12.65 -4.21
N HIS A 5 5.13 12.73 -2.89
CA HIS A 5 4.64 11.68 -2.00
C HIS A 5 4.21 12.23 -0.64
N HIS A 6 3.52 11.41 0.17
CA HIS A 6 3.33 11.68 1.58
C HIS A 6 3.75 10.45 2.40
N PRO A 7 4.51 10.61 3.51
CA PRO A 7 5.05 9.45 4.26
C PRO A 7 3.98 8.53 4.85
N ALA A 8 2.81 9.06 5.24
CA ALA A 8 1.69 8.25 5.74
C ALA A 8 0.82 7.63 4.62
N SER A 9 1.02 8.01 3.35
CA SER A 9 0.22 7.49 2.24
C SER A 9 0.50 6.02 1.98
N THR A 10 -0.56 5.19 2.01
CA THR A 10 -0.48 3.75 1.76
C THR A 10 0.12 3.43 0.40
N VAL A 11 -0.21 4.22 -0.61
CA VAL A 11 0.23 3.99 -2.00
C VAL A 11 1.55 4.69 -2.34
N SER A 12 2.01 5.66 -1.51
CA SER A 12 3.34 6.26 -1.67
C SER A 12 4.45 5.38 -1.06
N ARG A 13 4.19 4.77 0.11
CA ARG A 13 5.18 3.97 0.84
C ARG A 13 5.84 2.85 0.01
N PRO A 14 5.10 2.03 -0.76
CA PRO A 14 5.72 0.98 -1.56
C PRO A 14 6.70 1.52 -2.60
N VAL A 15 6.39 2.67 -3.19
CA VAL A 15 7.28 3.34 -4.17
C VAL A 15 8.53 3.87 -3.46
N VAL A 16 8.36 4.56 -2.33
CA VAL A 16 9.49 5.06 -1.53
C VAL A 16 10.38 3.92 -1.06
N MET A 17 9.80 2.82 -0.57
CA MET A 17 10.54 1.66 -0.11
C MET A 17 11.34 1.01 -1.24
N PHE A 18 10.76 0.87 -2.43
CA PHE A 18 11.46 0.35 -3.60
C PHE A 18 12.64 1.25 -4.01
N ILE A 19 12.44 2.59 -4.01
CA ILE A 19 13.49 3.57 -4.31
C ILE A 19 14.64 3.44 -3.31
N GLU A 20 14.35 3.40 -2.01
CA GLU A 20 15.35 3.31 -0.95
C GLU A 20 16.10 1.98 -0.98
N ASP A 21 15.40 0.85 -1.14
CA ASP A 21 16.00 -0.49 -1.21
C ASP A 21 16.96 -0.67 -2.39
N ASN A 22 16.73 0.08 -3.48
CA ASN A 22 17.57 0.03 -4.69
C ASN A 22 18.52 1.24 -4.80
N ALA A 23 18.63 2.08 -3.75
CA ALA A 23 19.47 3.27 -3.70
C ALA A 23 19.32 4.17 -4.95
N MET A 24 18.07 4.34 -5.43
CA MET A 24 17.81 5.11 -6.64
C MET A 24 17.95 6.62 -6.38
N ALA A 25 18.58 7.34 -7.30
CA ALA A 25 18.72 8.80 -7.24
C ALA A 25 17.39 9.51 -7.60
N VAL A 26 16.44 9.50 -6.66
CA VAL A 26 15.13 10.15 -6.77
C VAL A 26 14.97 11.17 -5.65
N GLN A 27 14.68 12.41 -6.00
CA GLN A 27 14.33 13.45 -5.03
C GLN A 27 12.94 13.18 -4.48
N LEU A 28 12.82 13.03 -3.17
CA LEU A 28 11.53 12.88 -2.48
C LEU A 28 10.98 14.25 -2.11
N GLN A 29 9.80 14.61 -2.67
CA GLN A 29 9.09 15.84 -2.40
C GLN A 29 7.80 15.52 -1.64
N VAL A 30 7.76 15.92 -0.37
CA VAL A 30 6.55 15.76 0.44
C VAL A 30 5.45 16.70 -0.05
N VAL A 31 4.24 16.17 -0.17
CA VAL A 31 2.98 16.91 -0.39
C VAL A 31 2.09 16.63 0.81
N ASP A 32 1.77 17.65 1.59
CA ASP A 32 1.06 17.47 2.85
C ASP A 32 -0.43 17.17 2.63
N LEU A 33 -0.80 15.92 2.90
CA LEU A 33 -2.20 15.46 2.81
C LEU A 33 -3.08 15.98 3.96
N PHE A 34 -2.48 16.27 5.12
CA PHE A 34 -3.23 16.67 6.30
C PHE A 34 -3.64 18.15 6.26
N THR A 35 -2.85 18.99 5.60
CA THR A 35 -3.21 20.41 5.35
C THR A 35 -4.04 20.59 4.08
N GLY A 36 -4.21 19.53 3.26
CA GLY A 36 -4.92 19.62 2.00
C GLY A 36 -4.09 20.19 0.84
N GLU A 37 -2.76 20.28 0.96
CA GLU A 37 -1.86 20.79 -0.10
C GLU A 37 -2.11 20.11 -1.46
N HIS A 38 -2.39 18.79 -1.45
CA HIS A 38 -2.70 18.01 -2.65
C HIS A 38 -3.97 18.48 -3.39
N GLN A 39 -4.87 19.20 -2.72
CA GLN A 39 -6.12 19.74 -3.29
C GLN A 39 -5.95 21.17 -3.83
N GLY A 40 -4.81 21.79 -3.57
CA GLY A 40 -4.50 23.15 -4.04
C GLY A 40 -4.24 23.21 -5.56
N GLU A 41 -4.40 24.41 -6.12
CA GLU A 41 -4.21 24.67 -7.56
C GLU A 41 -2.81 24.27 -8.04
N ALA A 42 -1.77 24.57 -7.24
CA ALA A 42 -0.38 24.24 -7.57
C ALA A 42 -0.19 22.74 -7.79
N PHE A 43 -0.73 21.87 -6.92
CA PHE A 43 -0.61 20.43 -7.08
C PHE A 43 -1.55 19.88 -8.15
N SER A 44 -2.71 20.49 -8.36
CA SER A 44 -3.66 20.12 -9.44
C SER A 44 -3.04 20.22 -10.82
N THR A 45 -2.07 21.14 -11.04
CA THR A 45 -1.31 21.23 -12.31
C THR A 45 -0.31 20.09 -12.47
N ILE A 46 0.12 19.46 -11.39
CA ILE A 46 1.00 18.29 -11.39
C ILE A 46 0.20 17.02 -11.60
N ASN A 47 -0.90 16.86 -10.85
CA ASN A 47 -1.84 15.76 -10.97
C ASN A 47 -3.29 16.23 -10.84
N PRO A 48 -4.07 16.25 -11.93
CA PRO A 48 -5.48 16.64 -11.89
C PRO A 48 -6.35 15.77 -10.98
N SER A 49 -5.93 14.53 -10.68
CA SER A 49 -6.61 13.65 -9.72
C SER A 49 -6.36 14.03 -8.26
N GLN A 50 -5.44 14.97 -7.98
CA GLN A 50 -5.12 15.46 -6.64
C GLN A 50 -4.68 14.35 -5.67
N LEU A 51 -3.98 13.33 -6.18
CA LEU A 51 -3.52 12.17 -5.44
C LEU A 51 -2.00 12.02 -5.52
N VAL A 52 -1.41 11.48 -4.46
CA VAL A 52 -0.01 11.04 -4.44
C VAL A 52 0.05 9.50 -4.47
N PRO A 53 1.13 8.89 -4.98
CA PRO A 53 2.35 9.49 -5.51
C PRO A 53 2.24 9.96 -6.98
N VAL A 54 3.16 10.86 -7.36
CA VAL A 54 3.43 11.22 -8.75
C VAL A 54 4.93 11.15 -8.99
N LEU A 55 5.38 10.42 -9.99
CA LEU A 55 6.76 10.43 -10.47
C LEU A 55 6.91 11.47 -11.58
N GLU A 56 7.95 12.28 -11.50
CA GLU A 56 8.33 13.27 -12.53
C GLU A 56 9.76 12.99 -13.02
N GLU A 57 9.92 12.87 -14.32
CA GLU A 57 11.22 12.71 -14.98
C GLU A 57 11.26 13.59 -16.25
N GLY A 58 11.91 14.75 -16.15
CA GLY A 58 11.87 15.74 -17.21
C GLY A 58 10.44 16.24 -17.44
N ASP A 59 9.93 16.08 -18.66
CA ASP A 59 8.56 16.41 -19.07
C ASP A 59 7.57 15.25 -18.86
N PHE A 60 8.06 14.06 -18.52
CA PHE A 60 7.23 12.88 -18.26
C PHE A 60 6.72 12.85 -16.83
N ARG A 61 5.41 12.74 -16.65
CA ARG A 61 4.76 12.52 -15.36
C ARG A 61 3.97 11.23 -15.37
N LEU A 62 4.15 10.42 -14.33
CA LEU A 62 3.48 9.14 -14.15
C LEU A 62 2.77 9.12 -12.81
N THR A 63 1.48 8.80 -12.84
CA THR A 63 0.64 8.53 -11.68
C THR A 63 0.43 7.03 -11.51
N GLU A 64 -0.39 6.64 -10.52
CA GLU A 64 -0.65 5.25 -10.14
C GLU A 64 0.60 4.53 -9.60
N SER A 65 0.63 4.29 -8.31
CA SER A 65 1.77 3.68 -7.62
C SER A 65 2.19 2.32 -8.20
N SER A 66 1.25 1.53 -8.70
CA SER A 66 1.56 0.26 -9.38
C SER A 66 2.28 0.48 -10.71
N ALA A 67 1.88 1.50 -11.48
CA ALA A 67 2.55 1.87 -12.73
C ALA A 67 3.94 2.44 -12.45
N ILE A 68 4.07 3.29 -11.42
CA ILE A 68 5.36 3.86 -11.00
C ILE A 68 6.33 2.76 -10.58
N LEU A 69 5.89 1.77 -9.79
CA LEU A 69 6.74 0.63 -9.40
C LEU A 69 7.22 -0.17 -10.60
N LYS A 70 6.34 -0.46 -11.56
CA LYS A 70 6.69 -1.18 -12.80
C LYS A 70 7.72 -0.38 -13.62
N TYR A 71 7.47 0.92 -13.79
CA TYR A 71 8.38 1.81 -14.52
C TYR A 71 9.78 1.87 -13.87
N LEU A 72 9.84 2.10 -12.56
CA LEU A 72 11.11 2.18 -11.82
C LEU A 72 11.86 0.85 -11.86
N ALA A 73 11.15 -0.28 -11.70
CA ALA A 73 11.77 -1.60 -11.75
C ALA A 73 12.31 -1.95 -13.15
N ASP A 74 11.56 -1.61 -14.20
CA ASP A 74 12.05 -1.76 -15.59
C ASP A 74 13.26 -0.85 -15.88
N LYS A 75 13.25 0.37 -15.35
CA LYS A 75 14.32 1.36 -15.57
C LYS A 75 15.68 0.91 -15.04
N ILE A 76 15.71 0.13 -13.96
CA ILE A 76 16.94 -0.39 -13.35
C ILE A 76 17.17 -1.87 -13.63
N ASP A 77 16.41 -2.47 -14.54
CA ASP A 77 16.44 -3.92 -14.82
C ASP A 77 16.33 -4.79 -13.56
N SER A 78 15.48 -4.38 -12.62
CA SER A 78 15.31 -5.06 -11.34
C SER A 78 14.73 -6.48 -11.51
N PRO A 79 15.33 -7.50 -10.87
CA PRO A 79 14.74 -8.84 -10.84
C PRO A 79 13.37 -8.89 -10.14
N ALA A 80 13.04 -7.87 -9.32
CA ALA A 80 11.73 -7.76 -8.68
C ALA A 80 10.57 -7.53 -9.66
N TYR A 81 10.85 -7.26 -10.94
CA TYR A 81 9.86 -7.23 -12.02
C TYR A 81 10.37 -8.02 -13.22
N PRO A 82 10.15 -9.34 -13.24
CA PRO A 82 10.74 -10.27 -14.19
C PRO A 82 10.45 -9.91 -15.65
N LYS A 83 11.42 -10.18 -16.53
CA LYS A 83 11.24 -10.02 -18.00
C LYS A 83 10.52 -11.22 -18.62
N GLU A 84 10.59 -12.41 -17.99
CA GLU A 84 9.87 -13.58 -18.46
C GLU A 84 8.35 -13.32 -18.40
N LEU A 85 7.66 -13.56 -19.53
CA LEU A 85 6.29 -13.13 -19.74
C LEU A 85 5.31 -13.69 -18.70
N ARG A 86 5.41 -14.97 -18.36
CA ARG A 86 4.48 -15.64 -17.42
C ARG A 86 4.72 -15.16 -15.98
N GLN A 87 5.98 -15.01 -15.57
CA GLN A 87 6.33 -14.48 -14.25
C GLN A 87 5.87 -13.03 -14.12
N ARG A 88 6.12 -12.20 -15.14
CA ARG A 88 5.63 -10.82 -15.21
C ARG A 88 4.11 -10.73 -15.13
N ALA A 89 3.40 -11.62 -15.85
CA ALA A 89 1.94 -11.67 -15.80
C ALA A 89 1.43 -12.00 -14.38
N ARG A 90 2.11 -12.90 -13.64
CA ARG A 90 1.78 -13.20 -12.24
C ARG A 90 2.00 -12.00 -11.31
N VAL A 91 3.08 -11.25 -11.49
CA VAL A 91 3.31 -10.01 -10.73
C VAL A 91 2.19 -9.00 -11.01
N ASN A 92 1.83 -8.79 -12.27
CA ASN A 92 0.74 -7.89 -12.65
C ASN A 92 -0.60 -8.34 -12.07
N GLU A 93 -0.95 -9.62 -12.22
CA GLU A 93 -2.17 -10.21 -11.65
C GLU A 93 -2.28 -9.95 -10.14
N MET A 94 -1.17 -10.15 -9.40
CA MET A 94 -1.13 -9.94 -7.97
C MET A 94 -1.32 -8.45 -7.61
N MET A 95 -0.65 -7.54 -8.32
CA MET A 95 -0.80 -6.10 -8.09
C MET A 95 -2.22 -5.62 -8.39
N ASP A 96 -2.83 -6.12 -9.47
CA ASP A 96 -4.21 -5.79 -9.81
C ASP A 96 -5.21 -6.37 -8.80
N TRP A 97 -4.98 -7.61 -8.34
CA TRP A 97 -5.78 -8.23 -7.28
C TRP A 97 -5.72 -7.42 -5.97
N ILE A 98 -4.53 -6.99 -5.55
CA ILE A 98 -4.34 -6.14 -4.36
C ILE A 98 -5.12 -4.83 -4.53
N ASN A 99 -4.98 -4.18 -5.68
CA ASN A 99 -5.61 -2.89 -5.94
C ASN A 99 -7.15 -2.99 -5.99
N THR A 100 -7.67 -4.04 -6.61
CA THR A 100 -9.12 -4.18 -6.79
C THR A 100 -9.82 -4.82 -5.59
N GLN A 101 -9.17 -5.68 -4.83
CA GLN A 101 -9.79 -6.40 -3.71
C GLN A 101 -9.38 -5.80 -2.35
N LEU A 102 -8.10 -5.87 -1.98
CA LEU A 102 -7.65 -5.37 -0.68
C LEU A 102 -7.77 -3.85 -0.56
N CYS A 103 -7.40 -3.10 -1.57
CA CYS A 103 -7.50 -1.64 -1.55
C CYS A 103 -8.96 -1.21 -1.32
N ARG A 104 -9.89 -1.78 -2.09
CA ARG A 104 -11.31 -1.44 -1.96
C ARG A 104 -11.88 -1.80 -0.59
N ASP A 105 -11.67 -3.03 -0.14
CA ASP A 105 -12.43 -3.58 0.99
C ASP A 105 -11.67 -3.41 2.33
N LEU A 106 -10.35 -3.59 2.36
CA LEU A 106 -9.56 -3.35 3.57
C LEU A 106 -9.28 -1.85 3.74
N ALA A 107 -8.70 -1.17 2.73
CA ALA A 107 -8.33 0.23 2.90
C ALA A 107 -9.58 1.13 2.96
N TYR A 108 -10.33 1.22 1.86
CA TYR A 108 -11.48 2.15 1.78
C TYR A 108 -12.72 1.66 2.54
N GLY A 109 -12.99 0.35 2.55
CA GLY A 109 -14.17 -0.21 3.23
C GLY A 109 -14.03 -0.35 4.73
N THR A 110 -12.81 -0.54 5.24
CA THR A 110 -12.59 -0.85 6.65
C THR A 110 -11.73 0.21 7.34
N VAL A 111 -10.50 0.46 6.86
CA VAL A 111 -9.51 1.26 7.60
C VAL A 111 -9.77 2.75 7.47
N TYR A 112 -9.80 3.28 6.24
CA TYR A 112 -9.86 4.73 6.00
C TYR A 112 -11.12 5.38 6.57
N VAL A 113 -12.26 4.72 6.45
CA VAL A 113 -13.54 5.21 7.01
C VAL A 113 -13.51 5.32 8.53
N GLN A 114 -12.61 4.61 9.21
CA GLN A 114 -12.47 4.67 10.66
C GLN A 114 -11.45 5.72 11.14
N ILE A 115 -10.38 5.95 10.36
CA ILE A 115 -9.23 6.73 10.84
C ILE A 115 -9.04 8.09 10.15
N PHE A 116 -9.62 8.29 8.96
CA PHE A 116 -9.47 9.54 8.22
C PHE A 116 -10.80 10.31 8.11
N PRO A 117 -10.87 11.56 8.62
CA PRO A 117 -12.12 12.35 8.60
C PRO A 117 -12.73 12.49 7.20
N GLY A 118 -11.91 12.68 6.16
CA GLY A 118 -12.39 12.83 4.77
C GLY A 118 -13.03 11.57 4.17
N HIS A 119 -12.91 10.42 4.83
CA HIS A 119 -13.51 9.15 4.41
C HIS A 119 -14.76 8.77 5.21
N LYS A 120 -15.11 9.53 6.24
CA LYS A 120 -16.32 9.27 7.04
C LYS A 120 -17.59 9.37 6.18
N ARG A 121 -18.55 8.50 6.50
CA ARG A 121 -19.87 8.52 5.85
C ARG A 121 -20.77 9.61 6.44
N ALA A 122 -21.81 9.97 5.70
CA ALA A 122 -22.71 11.05 6.05
C ALA A 122 -23.54 10.81 7.33
N SER A 123 -23.69 9.55 7.75
CA SER A 123 -24.39 9.18 8.98
C SER A 123 -23.68 8.04 9.71
N ASP A 124 -23.92 7.92 11.01
CA ASP A 124 -23.39 6.84 11.83
C ASP A 124 -23.88 5.46 11.36
N GLU A 125 -25.12 5.38 10.86
CA GLU A 125 -25.68 4.14 10.31
C GLU A 125 -24.92 3.73 9.03
N ALA A 126 -24.73 4.67 8.08
CA ALA A 126 -23.97 4.43 6.87
C ALA A 126 -22.51 4.10 7.18
N GLN A 127 -21.92 4.74 8.19
CA GLN A 127 -20.57 4.47 8.68
C GLN A 127 -20.47 3.02 9.18
N ARG A 128 -21.32 2.61 10.10
CA ARG A 128 -21.34 1.23 10.64
C ARG A 128 -21.57 0.18 9.55
N ALA A 129 -22.53 0.42 8.65
CA ALA A 129 -22.82 -0.49 7.54
C ALA A 129 -21.61 -0.64 6.59
N THR A 130 -20.93 0.47 6.27
CA THR A 130 -19.72 0.45 5.43
C THR A 130 -18.61 -0.35 6.09
N VAL A 131 -18.33 -0.11 7.38
CA VAL A 131 -17.27 -0.82 8.13
C VAL A 131 -17.58 -2.32 8.22
N ALA A 132 -18.81 -2.69 8.57
CA ALA A 132 -19.22 -4.09 8.67
C ALA A 132 -19.07 -4.83 7.34
N TRP A 133 -19.53 -4.23 6.25
CA TRP A 133 -19.41 -4.78 4.91
C TRP A 133 -17.94 -4.90 4.46
N GLY A 134 -17.14 -3.84 4.67
CA GLY A 134 -15.72 -3.84 4.33
C GLY A 134 -14.94 -4.88 5.12
N GLN A 135 -15.19 -4.98 6.44
CA GLN A 135 -14.56 -5.94 7.35
C GLN A 135 -14.83 -7.41 6.94
N GLU A 136 -16.08 -7.76 6.63
CA GLU A 136 -16.45 -9.09 6.17
C GLU A 136 -15.66 -9.46 4.90
N ARG A 137 -15.63 -8.55 3.93
CA ARG A 137 -14.93 -8.77 2.66
C ARG A 137 -13.41 -8.79 2.82
N ALA A 138 -12.85 -7.90 3.64
CA ALA A 138 -11.42 -7.87 3.93
C ALA A 138 -10.96 -9.19 4.58
N LYS A 139 -11.72 -9.74 5.53
CA LYS A 139 -11.45 -11.06 6.14
C LYS A 139 -11.44 -12.17 5.08
N ARG A 140 -12.40 -12.15 4.17
CA ARG A 140 -12.42 -13.10 3.03
C ARG A 140 -11.16 -12.99 2.18
N TRP A 141 -10.74 -11.77 1.82
CA TRP A 141 -9.56 -11.57 0.99
C TRP A 141 -8.27 -11.93 1.71
N LEU A 142 -8.16 -11.63 3.00
CA LEU A 142 -7.03 -12.07 3.81
C LEU A 142 -6.96 -13.60 3.90
N THR A 143 -8.10 -14.29 4.01
CA THR A 143 -8.15 -15.77 3.96
C THR A 143 -7.68 -16.29 2.59
N VAL A 144 -8.12 -15.70 1.49
CA VAL A 144 -7.66 -16.07 0.14
C VAL A 144 -6.16 -15.81 0.00
N LEU A 145 -5.68 -14.67 0.48
CA LEU A 145 -4.25 -14.32 0.46
C LEU A 145 -3.43 -15.34 1.26
N ASP A 146 -3.89 -15.66 2.46
CA ASP A 146 -3.21 -16.59 3.37
C ASP A 146 -3.14 -18.01 2.81
N GLN A 147 -4.29 -18.57 2.40
CA GLN A 147 -4.42 -19.99 2.10
C GLN A 147 -4.12 -20.34 0.65
N GLN A 148 -4.43 -19.43 -0.30
CA GLN A 148 -4.38 -19.72 -1.73
C GLN A 148 -3.23 -19.02 -2.44
N LEU A 149 -3.04 -17.73 -2.18
CA LEU A 149 -2.07 -16.93 -2.93
C LEU A 149 -0.65 -17.07 -2.36
N LEU A 150 -0.48 -16.98 -1.05
CA LEU A 150 0.78 -17.28 -0.35
C LEU A 150 0.91 -18.80 -0.11
N GLY A 151 -0.01 -19.35 0.67
CA GLY A 151 0.08 -20.71 1.16
C GLY A 151 1.31 -20.93 2.06
N SER A 152 1.60 -22.17 2.42
CA SER A 152 2.71 -22.52 3.32
C SER A 152 4.07 -22.66 2.61
N LYS A 153 4.10 -22.61 1.29
CA LYS A 153 5.29 -22.94 0.49
C LYS A 153 6.03 -21.73 -0.06
N LYS A 154 5.35 -20.61 -0.25
CA LYS A 154 5.95 -19.42 -0.87
C LYS A 154 6.55 -18.50 0.19
N ALA A 155 7.74 -17.96 -0.09
CA ALA A 155 8.32 -16.92 0.73
C ALA A 155 7.69 -15.55 0.44
N TYR A 156 7.30 -15.29 -0.81
CA TYR A 156 6.74 -14.03 -1.29
C TYR A 156 5.50 -14.26 -2.16
N LEU A 157 4.78 -13.19 -2.52
CA LEU A 157 3.50 -13.26 -3.23
C LEU A 157 3.57 -14.01 -4.57
N CYS A 158 4.69 -13.87 -5.29
CA CYS A 158 4.85 -14.48 -6.61
C CYS A 158 5.82 -15.67 -6.65
N GLY A 159 6.33 -16.13 -5.49
CA GLY A 159 7.26 -17.26 -5.41
C GLY A 159 8.24 -17.14 -4.25
N ASP A 160 9.50 -17.53 -4.48
CA ASP A 160 10.53 -17.54 -3.44
C ASP A 160 11.36 -16.24 -3.40
N GLU A 161 11.25 -15.43 -4.46
CA GLU A 161 11.96 -14.16 -4.56
C GLU A 161 10.99 -12.98 -4.44
N ILE A 162 11.47 -11.88 -3.84
CA ILE A 162 10.70 -10.65 -3.69
C ILE A 162 10.39 -10.03 -5.06
N THR A 163 9.15 -9.54 -5.21
CA THR A 163 8.72 -8.81 -6.40
C THR A 163 8.12 -7.46 -6.03
N ILE A 164 7.89 -6.59 -7.01
CA ILE A 164 7.20 -5.32 -6.77
C ILE A 164 5.78 -5.51 -6.23
N ALA A 165 5.18 -6.68 -6.41
CA ALA A 165 3.89 -7.01 -5.80
C ALA A 165 3.98 -7.12 -4.27
N ASP A 166 5.14 -7.53 -3.73
CA ASP A 166 5.37 -7.63 -2.29
C ASP A 166 5.50 -6.24 -1.65
N TYR A 167 6.23 -5.33 -2.27
CA TYR A 167 6.29 -3.93 -1.85
C TYR A 167 4.89 -3.31 -1.81
N TYR A 168 4.12 -3.53 -2.88
CA TYR A 168 2.78 -3.00 -3.02
C TYR A 168 1.82 -3.59 -1.98
N GLY A 169 1.78 -4.92 -1.90
CA GLY A 169 0.88 -5.66 -1.01
C GLY A 169 1.15 -5.44 0.47
N ALA A 170 2.42 -5.38 0.87
CA ALA A 170 2.79 -5.16 2.27
C ALA A 170 2.24 -3.85 2.82
N SER A 171 2.19 -2.80 2.00
CA SER A 171 1.64 -1.51 2.41
C SER A 171 0.14 -1.57 2.70
N PHE A 172 -0.62 -2.36 1.94
CA PHE A 172 -2.05 -2.54 2.18
C PHE A 172 -2.33 -3.47 3.37
N VAL A 173 -1.61 -4.60 3.47
CA VAL A 173 -1.81 -5.54 4.58
C VAL A 173 -1.40 -4.92 5.93
N HIS A 174 -0.37 -4.08 5.96
CA HIS A 174 0.02 -3.33 7.15
C HIS A 174 -1.11 -2.42 7.70
N LEU A 175 -2.07 -1.99 6.87
CA LEU A 175 -3.22 -1.24 7.35
C LEU A 175 -4.06 -2.02 8.38
N ALA A 176 -4.07 -3.35 8.32
CA ALA A 176 -4.72 -4.16 9.36
C ALA A 176 -4.07 -3.95 10.74
N GLU A 177 -2.73 -3.87 10.77
CA GLU A 177 -2.00 -3.61 12.03
C GLU A 177 -2.20 -2.16 12.51
N VAL A 178 -2.34 -1.19 11.59
CA VAL A 178 -2.63 0.21 11.94
C VAL A 178 -3.92 0.33 12.76
N ILE A 179 -4.92 -0.49 12.48
CA ILE A 179 -6.19 -0.52 13.25
C ILE A 179 -6.17 -1.54 14.41
N GLY A 180 -5.02 -2.15 14.70
CA GLY A 180 -4.84 -3.03 15.86
C GLY A 180 -5.10 -4.51 15.61
N SER A 181 -5.21 -4.97 14.36
CA SER A 181 -5.27 -6.40 14.04
C SER A 181 -3.88 -7.04 14.21
N ASP A 182 -3.81 -8.19 14.86
CA ASP A 182 -2.56 -8.94 15.05
C ASP A 182 -2.27 -9.96 13.94
N LEU A 183 -3.18 -10.09 12.98
CA LEU A 183 -3.15 -11.05 11.87
C LEU A 183 -2.97 -12.52 12.31
N ALA A 184 -3.30 -12.88 13.56
CA ALA A 184 -3.11 -14.23 14.08
C ALA A 184 -3.94 -15.28 13.33
N ALA A 185 -5.09 -14.89 12.78
CA ALA A 185 -5.95 -15.75 11.95
C ALA A 185 -5.36 -16.05 10.55
N TYR A 186 -4.29 -15.35 10.15
CA TYR A 186 -3.67 -15.43 8.82
C TYR A 186 -2.16 -15.66 8.93
N PRO A 187 -1.71 -16.86 9.37
CA PRO A 187 -0.30 -17.10 9.73
C PRO A 187 0.67 -16.95 8.56
N ASN A 188 0.29 -17.31 7.32
CA ASN A 188 1.16 -17.14 6.16
C ASN A 188 1.30 -15.65 5.79
N VAL A 189 0.21 -14.89 5.86
CA VAL A 189 0.21 -13.41 5.68
C VAL A 189 1.08 -12.75 6.74
N LYS A 190 0.92 -13.13 8.01
CA LYS A 190 1.71 -12.61 9.13
C LYS A 190 3.21 -12.88 8.94
N ASN A 191 3.56 -14.10 8.56
CA ASN A 191 4.95 -14.49 8.31
C ASN A 191 5.55 -13.75 7.11
N TRP A 192 4.79 -13.61 6.01
CA TRP A 192 5.21 -12.84 4.85
C TRP A 192 5.40 -11.36 5.18
N LEU A 193 4.43 -10.74 5.86
CA LEU A 193 4.57 -9.34 6.28
C LEU A 193 5.76 -9.16 7.23
N GLY A 194 6.01 -10.14 8.12
CA GLY A 194 7.18 -10.19 8.98
C GLY A 194 8.49 -10.15 8.20
N ARG A 195 8.59 -10.89 7.08
CA ARG A 195 9.76 -10.82 6.18
C ARG A 195 9.92 -9.45 5.53
N MET A 196 8.81 -8.83 5.10
CA MET A 196 8.87 -7.47 4.56
C MET A 196 9.35 -6.46 5.61
N LYS A 197 8.96 -6.62 6.86
CA LYS A 197 9.39 -5.77 7.98
C LYS A 197 10.88 -5.91 8.34
N GLN A 198 11.51 -7.02 7.99
CA GLN A 198 12.96 -7.22 8.21
C GLN A 198 13.84 -6.48 7.20
N ARG A 199 13.27 -5.85 6.17
CA ARG A 199 14.06 -5.04 5.25
C ARG A 199 14.56 -3.77 5.95
N SER A 200 15.82 -3.43 5.71
CA SER A 200 16.52 -2.33 6.39
C SER A 200 15.85 -0.96 6.24
N THR A 201 15.08 -0.77 5.18
CA THR A 201 14.36 0.48 4.88
C THR A 201 12.98 0.56 5.52
N TRP A 202 12.44 -0.56 6.02
CA TRP A 202 11.07 -0.63 6.55
C TRP A 202 10.81 0.40 7.64
N ASP A 203 11.60 0.41 8.69
CA ASP A 203 11.35 1.30 9.85
C ASP A 203 11.36 2.76 9.45
N LYS A 204 12.30 3.16 8.58
CA LYS A 204 12.38 4.52 8.04
C LYS A 204 11.11 4.89 7.26
N VAL A 205 10.68 4.03 6.34
CA VAL A 205 9.56 4.30 5.42
C VAL A 205 8.21 4.27 6.13
N TYR A 206 8.06 3.40 7.14
CA TYR A 206 6.80 3.23 7.87
C TYR A 206 6.71 4.04 9.16
N ALA A 207 7.75 4.79 9.55
CA ALA A 207 7.77 5.57 10.79
C ALA A 207 6.57 6.50 10.94
N ALA A 208 6.20 7.25 9.90
CA ALA A 208 5.10 8.21 9.96
C ALA A 208 3.74 7.54 10.22
N ILE A 209 3.43 6.45 9.51
CA ILE A 209 2.16 5.75 9.70
C ILE A 209 2.13 5.00 11.03
N ASN A 210 3.24 4.45 11.49
CA ASN A 210 3.35 3.80 12.79
C ASN A 210 3.18 4.81 13.94
N GLY A 211 3.77 6.01 13.80
CA GLY A 211 3.57 7.11 14.73
C GLY A 211 2.12 7.59 14.79
N PHE A 212 1.45 7.65 13.65
CA PHE A 212 0.01 7.94 13.59
C PHE A 212 -0.81 6.82 14.24
N ALA A 213 -0.54 5.56 13.93
CA ALA A 213 -1.23 4.40 14.51
C ALA A 213 -1.12 4.35 16.04
N ALA A 214 0.03 4.75 16.60
CA ALA A 214 0.25 4.80 18.04
C ALA A 214 -0.66 5.80 18.77
N GLN A 215 -1.21 6.79 18.05
CA GLN A 215 -2.12 7.80 18.59
C GLN A 215 -3.60 7.40 18.45
N LEU A 216 -3.91 6.34 17.70
CA LEU A 216 -5.28 5.88 17.52
C LEU A 216 -5.82 5.25 18.83
N PRO A 217 -7.13 5.39 19.11
CA PRO A 217 -7.74 4.81 20.29
C PRO A 217 -7.70 3.28 20.22
N LYS A 218 -7.01 2.66 21.19
CA LYS A 218 -6.85 1.20 21.24
C LYS A 218 -8.17 0.50 21.55
N GLY A 219 -8.43 -0.61 20.85
CA GLY A 219 -9.58 -1.49 21.11
C GLY A 219 -10.95 -0.94 20.71
N THR A 220 -11.02 0.22 20.03
CA THR A 220 -12.29 0.81 19.62
C THR A 220 -12.56 0.66 18.12
N LEU A 221 -11.52 0.36 17.34
CA LEU A 221 -11.63 0.17 15.90
C LEU A 221 -12.01 -1.27 15.55
N ALA A 222 -12.85 -1.44 14.54
CA ALA A 222 -13.20 -2.75 14.00
C ALA A 222 -11.98 -3.32 13.25
N THR A 223 -11.47 -4.47 13.72
CA THR A 223 -10.28 -5.18 13.19
C THR A 223 -10.67 -6.30 12.22
N VAL A 224 -9.71 -6.81 11.46
CA VAL A 224 -9.88 -7.95 10.52
C VAL A 224 -9.25 -9.23 11.03
#